data_e04255cd34f80e9e12edc0519ba4bf30
#
_entry.id   e04255cd34f80e9e12edc0519ba4bf30
#
_cell.length_a   1.000
_cell.length_b   1.000
_cell.length_c   1.000
_cell.angle_alpha   90.00
_cell.angle_beta   90.00
_cell.angle_gamma   90.00
#
_symmetry.space_group_name_H-M   'P 1'
#
loop_
_entity.id
_entity.type
_entity.pdbx_description
1 polymer ?
#
loop_
_entity_poly.entity_id
_entity_poly.type
_entity_poly.pdbx_seq_one_letter_code
_entity_poly.pdbx_strand_id
1 'polypeptide(L)'
;PLDIPDIKGVTLNDEETERKTSDTEPFAALAFKIATDPFVGKLCFFRVYSGTLESGSTVLNANKDKKERIGRILQMHANHREDIEKVYAGDIAAAVGLKDVTTGNTLCDPDHPIILESMEFPEPVIDIAIEPKDKAAQEKMGIALTKLAEEDPTFKAYTNQETGQTIIAGMGELHLDIIVDRLKREFKVECNVGKPQVAYKETIRKAVKAEGKFIRQSGGRGQYGHAIVEMEP
;
A
#
# COMPACT_ATOMS: atom_id res chain seq x y z
N PRO A 1 -8.17 -15.60 -27.03
CA PRO A 1 -8.17 -14.47 -26.09
C PRO A 1 -9.25 -13.42 -26.42
N LEU A 2 -9.58 -13.22 -27.73
CA LEU A 2 -10.55 -12.20 -28.16
C LEU A 2 -12.02 -12.64 -28.05
N ASP A 3 -12.31 -13.90 -27.75
CA ASP A 3 -13.64 -14.48 -27.55
C ASP A 3 -14.19 -14.26 -26.12
N ILE A 4 -14.07 -13.04 -25.62
CA ILE A 4 -14.60 -12.63 -24.31
C ILE A 4 -15.62 -11.51 -24.50
N PRO A 5 -16.60 -11.35 -23.58
CA PRO A 5 -17.54 -10.23 -23.62
C PRO A 5 -16.81 -8.87 -23.57
N ASP A 6 -17.44 -7.85 -24.15
CA ASP A 6 -16.98 -6.48 -24.01
C ASP A 6 -16.87 -6.09 -22.54
N ILE A 7 -15.79 -5.39 -22.17
CA ILE A 7 -15.55 -5.01 -20.78
C ILE A 7 -16.31 -3.72 -20.47
N LYS A 8 -17.05 -3.74 -19.37
CA LYS A 8 -17.75 -2.57 -18.84
C LYS A 8 -16.83 -1.77 -17.92
N GLY A 9 -17.07 -0.49 -17.87
CA GLY A 9 -16.37 0.44 -17.00
C GLY A 9 -17.11 1.76 -16.91
N VAL A 10 -16.49 2.73 -16.25
CA VAL A 10 -17.01 4.09 -16.14
C VAL A 10 -15.98 5.10 -16.66
N THR A 11 -16.45 6.21 -17.18
CA THR A 11 -15.57 7.34 -17.51
C THR A 11 -15.08 8.01 -16.21
N LEU A 12 -14.18 8.98 -16.33
CA LEU A 12 -13.76 9.81 -15.17
C LEU A 12 -14.90 10.66 -14.58
N ASN A 13 -16.04 10.75 -15.28
CA ASN A 13 -17.25 11.46 -14.86
C ASN A 13 -18.34 10.50 -14.34
N ASP A 14 -18.00 9.24 -14.03
CA ASP A 14 -18.94 8.20 -13.59
C ASP A 14 -20.04 7.82 -14.60
N GLU A 15 -19.81 8.06 -15.90
CA GLU A 15 -20.72 7.61 -16.95
C GLU A 15 -20.37 6.18 -17.37
N GLU A 16 -21.37 5.31 -17.47
CA GLU A 16 -21.18 3.94 -17.95
C GLU A 16 -20.63 3.93 -19.37
N THR A 17 -19.63 3.11 -19.61
CA THR A 17 -19.02 2.91 -20.93
C THR A 17 -18.55 1.46 -21.07
N GLU A 18 -18.26 1.05 -22.28
CA GLU A 18 -17.73 -0.28 -22.57
C GLU A 18 -16.59 -0.23 -23.57
N ARG A 19 -15.73 -1.24 -23.56
CA ARG A 19 -14.66 -1.44 -24.54
C ARG A 19 -14.78 -2.82 -25.16
N LYS A 20 -14.66 -2.85 -26.48
CA LYS A 20 -14.60 -4.11 -27.23
C LYS A 20 -13.23 -4.76 -27.05
N THR A 21 -13.23 -6.07 -26.95
CA THR A 21 -11.99 -6.84 -26.93
C THR A 21 -11.41 -6.92 -28.34
N SER A 22 -10.62 -5.92 -28.69
CA SER A 22 -9.98 -5.78 -30.01
C SER A 22 -8.67 -5.02 -29.89
N ASP A 23 -7.67 -5.39 -30.71
CA ASP A 23 -6.37 -4.71 -30.79
C ASP A 23 -6.46 -3.29 -31.36
N THR A 24 -7.56 -2.97 -32.07
CA THR A 24 -7.78 -1.66 -32.73
C THR A 24 -8.46 -0.65 -31.81
N GLU A 25 -9.00 -1.08 -30.69
CA GLU A 25 -9.62 -0.22 -29.69
C GLU A 25 -8.57 0.55 -28.87
N PRO A 26 -8.94 1.65 -28.21
CA PRO A 26 -8.06 2.30 -27.24
C PRO A 26 -7.62 1.35 -26.13
N PHE A 27 -6.36 1.46 -25.70
CA PHE A 27 -5.79 0.59 -24.68
C PHE A 27 -6.53 0.70 -23.34
N ALA A 28 -6.87 -0.45 -22.75
CA ALA A 28 -7.35 -0.57 -21.39
C ALA A 28 -6.93 -1.92 -20.78
N ALA A 29 -6.37 -1.87 -19.57
CA ALA A 29 -5.88 -3.03 -18.84
C ALA A 29 -6.15 -2.89 -17.34
N LEU A 30 -6.32 -3.99 -16.64
CA LEU A 30 -6.47 -4.05 -15.20
C LEU A 30 -5.18 -4.58 -14.56
N ALA A 31 -4.58 -3.80 -13.66
CA ALA A 31 -3.50 -4.23 -12.79
C ALA A 31 -4.06 -5.11 -11.67
N PHE A 32 -3.98 -6.42 -11.81
CA PHE A 32 -4.65 -7.36 -10.90
C PHE A 32 -3.74 -7.90 -9.79
N LYS A 33 -2.42 -7.73 -9.90
CA LYS A 33 -1.47 -8.17 -8.88
C LYS A 33 -0.18 -7.35 -8.92
N ILE A 34 0.28 -6.97 -7.74
CA ILE A 34 1.63 -6.42 -7.54
C ILE A 34 2.50 -7.50 -6.89
N ALA A 35 3.74 -7.60 -7.30
CA ALA A 35 4.75 -8.45 -6.67
C ALA A 35 6.08 -7.70 -6.56
N THR A 36 6.85 -7.99 -5.53
CA THR A 36 8.19 -7.45 -5.36
C THR A 36 9.22 -8.50 -5.79
N ASP A 37 10.02 -8.15 -6.78
CA ASP A 37 11.11 -8.98 -7.26
C ASP A 37 12.45 -8.42 -6.77
N PRO A 38 13.38 -9.27 -6.27
CA PRO A 38 14.67 -8.81 -5.74
C PRO A 38 15.57 -8.11 -6.77
N PHE A 39 15.37 -8.39 -8.07
CA PHE A 39 16.27 -7.91 -9.14
C PHE A 39 15.68 -6.74 -9.94
N VAL A 40 14.38 -6.77 -10.22
CA VAL A 40 13.72 -5.75 -11.04
C VAL A 40 12.82 -4.82 -10.22
N GLY A 41 12.66 -5.11 -8.93
CA GLY A 41 11.83 -4.31 -8.03
C GLY A 41 10.33 -4.62 -8.18
N LYS A 42 9.50 -3.58 -8.30
CA LYS A 42 8.05 -3.73 -8.42
C LYS A 42 7.64 -4.28 -9.78
N LEU A 43 6.97 -5.41 -9.77
CA LEU A 43 6.30 -6.03 -10.90
C LEU A 43 4.79 -5.80 -10.81
N CYS A 44 4.20 -5.20 -11.83
CA CYS A 44 2.77 -5.02 -11.95
C CYS A 44 2.22 -6.00 -12.99
N PHE A 45 1.51 -7.03 -12.55
CA PHE A 45 0.81 -7.95 -13.44
C PHE A 45 -0.50 -7.32 -13.89
N PHE A 46 -0.72 -7.29 -15.18
CA PHE A 46 -1.90 -6.70 -15.78
C PHE A 46 -2.48 -7.58 -16.89
N ARG A 47 -3.80 -7.50 -17.06
CA ARG A 47 -4.52 -8.09 -18.18
C ARG A 47 -4.99 -7.00 -19.11
N VAL A 48 -4.67 -7.14 -20.39
CA VAL A 48 -5.18 -6.24 -21.45
C VAL A 48 -6.59 -6.67 -21.83
N TYR A 49 -7.54 -5.76 -21.75
CA TYR A 49 -8.92 -5.99 -22.16
C TYR A 49 -9.20 -5.41 -23.55
N SER A 50 -8.55 -4.32 -23.92
CA SER A 50 -8.67 -3.69 -25.23
C SER A 50 -7.39 -3.02 -25.66
N GLY A 51 -7.23 -2.87 -26.96
CA GLY A 51 -6.08 -2.20 -27.56
C GLY A 51 -4.77 -2.95 -27.42
N THR A 52 -3.69 -2.24 -27.65
CA THR A 52 -2.32 -2.75 -27.57
C THR A 52 -1.45 -1.80 -26.75
N LEU A 53 -0.37 -2.33 -26.13
CA LEU A 53 0.57 -1.55 -25.36
C LEU A 53 2.00 -1.89 -25.76
N GLU A 54 2.80 -0.86 -26.02
CA GLU A 54 4.23 -1.00 -26.33
C GLU A 54 5.11 -0.63 -25.15
N SER A 55 6.24 -1.31 -25.02
CA SER A 55 7.26 -1.00 -24.04
C SER A 55 7.75 0.46 -24.22
N GLY A 56 7.96 1.17 -23.10
CA GLY A 56 8.38 2.58 -23.12
C GLY A 56 7.24 3.60 -23.30
N SER A 57 6.01 3.17 -23.60
CA SER A 57 4.86 4.05 -23.76
C SER A 57 4.36 4.64 -22.43
N THR A 58 3.52 5.66 -22.54
CA THR A 58 2.87 6.31 -21.40
C THR A 58 1.41 5.91 -21.34
N VAL A 59 0.95 5.51 -20.15
CA VAL A 59 -0.45 5.17 -19.86
C VAL A 59 -0.99 6.08 -18.77
N LEU A 60 -2.31 6.16 -18.67
CA LEU A 60 -3.01 6.81 -17.57
C LEU A 60 -3.40 5.74 -16.52
N ASN A 61 -3.04 5.95 -15.26
CA ASN A 61 -3.66 5.29 -14.14
C ASN A 61 -4.97 6.03 -13.84
N ALA A 62 -6.09 5.51 -14.34
CA ALA A 62 -7.38 6.20 -14.29
C ALA A 62 -7.92 6.38 -12.86
N ASN A 63 -7.64 5.45 -11.95
CA ASN A 63 -8.10 5.54 -10.56
C ASN A 63 -7.40 6.65 -9.75
N LYS A 64 -6.18 7.04 -10.15
CA LYS A 64 -5.37 8.06 -9.47
C LYS A 64 -5.18 9.33 -10.29
N ASP A 65 -5.71 9.36 -11.50
CA ASP A 65 -5.53 10.44 -12.49
C ASP A 65 -4.05 10.83 -12.66
N LYS A 66 -3.20 9.81 -12.85
CA LYS A 66 -1.76 9.99 -12.99
C LYS A 66 -1.23 9.28 -14.23
N LYS A 67 -0.41 9.99 -15.01
CA LYS A 67 0.33 9.40 -16.11
C LYS A 67 1.53 8.62 -15.60
N GLU A 68 1.68 7.38 -16.08
CA GLU A 68 2.76 6.47 -15.75
C GLU A 68 3.47 6.01 -17.01
N ARG A 69 4.77 5.83 -16.92
CA ARG A 69 5.55 5.30 -18.03
C ARG A 69 5.84 3.83 -17.82
N ILE A 70 5.49 3.02 -18.79
CA ILE A 70 5.87 1.61 -18.87
C ILE A 70 7.38 1.55 -19.15
N GLY A 71 8.15 0.98 -18.25
CA GLY A 71 9.59 0.78 -18.47
C GLY A 71 9.84 -0.37 -19.45
N ARG A 72 9.53 -1.59 -18.99
CA ARG A 72 9.63 -2.83 -19.77
C ARG A 72 8.36 -3.64 -19.58
N ILE A 73 8.03 -4.44 -20.58
CA ILE A 73 6.96 -5.44 -20.52
C ILE A 73 7.60 -6.82 -20.51
N LEU A 74 7.17 -7.65 -19.58
CA LEU A 74 7.72 -8.99 -19.39
C LEU A 74 6.62 -10.04 -19.58
N GLN A 75 6.89 -11.05 -20.37
CA GLN A 75 6.16 -12.31 -20.35
C GLN A 75 6.73 -13.21 -19.27
N MET A 76 5.86 -13.71 -18.39
CA MET A 76 6.27 -14.48 -17.22
C MET A 76 5.92 -15.95 -17.39
N HIS A 77 6.89 -16.82 -17.18
CA HIS A 77 6.74 -18.26 -17.12
C HIS A 77 7.32 -18.78 -15.81
N ALA A 78 6.51 -18.93 -14.79
CA ALA A 78 6.97 -19.18 -13.42
C ALA A 78 8.01 -18.12 -13.00
N ASN A 79 9.28 -18.50 -12.81
CA ASN A 79 10.37 -17.59 -12.47
C ASN A 79 11.17 -17.08 -13.68
N HIS A 80 10.84 -17.53 -14.88
CA HIS A 80 11.47 -17.03 -16.11
C HIS A 80 10.79 -15.76 -16.59
N ARG A 81 11.60 -14.82 -17.05
CA ARG A 81 11.20 -13.51 -17.55
C ARG A 81 11.72 -13.36 -18.95
N GLU A 82 10.86 -12.99 -19.85
CA GLU A 82 11.21 -12.67 -21.24
C GLU A 82 10.73 -11.25 -21.54
N ASP A 83 11.65 -10.40 -21.98
CA ASP A 83 11.30 -9.03 -22.41
C ASP A 83 10.52 -9.10 -23.73
N ILE A 84 9.34 -8.47 -23.76
CA ILE A 84 8.53 -8.35 -24.97
C ILE A 84 8.27 -6.89 -25.29
N GLU A 85 8.22 -6.58 -26.59
CA GLU A 85 8.06 -5.20 -27.04
C GLU A 85 6.61 -4.72 -27.00
N LYS A 86 5.65 -5.64 -27.19
CA LYS A 86 4.25 -5.31 -27.32
C LYS A 86 3.35 -6.40 -26.76
N VAL A 87 2.20 -5.99 -26.21
CA VAL A 87 1.10 -6.87 -25.79
C VAL A 87 -0.19 -6.47 -26.49
N TYR A 88 -1.10 -7.43 -26.60
CA TYR A 88 -2.35 -7.36 -27.37
C TYR A 88 -3.57 -7.59 -26.46
N ALA A 89 -4.77 -7.29 -26.97
CA ALA A 89 -6.01 -7.55 -26.27
C ALA A 89 -6.14 -9.04 -25.87
N GLY A 90 -6.44 -9.29 -24.60
CA GLY A 90 -6.55 -10.64 -24.02
C GLY A 90 -5.24 -11.16 -23.38
N ASP A 91 -4.10 -10.52 -23.60
CA ASP A 91 -2.83 -10.91 -23.02
C ASP A 91 -2.74 -10.61 -21.52
N ILE A 92 -1.94 -11.42 -20.85
CA ILE A 92 -1.50 -11.17 -19.46
C ILE A 92 0.03 -11.01 -19.49
N ALA A 93 0.50 -9.91 -18.94
CA ALA A 93 1.91 -9.58 -18.85
C ALA A 93 2.27 -8.91 -17.53
N ALA A 94 3.54 -8.67 -17.29
CA ALA A 94 4.02 -7.87 -16.18
C ALA A 94 4.76 -6.62 -16.67
N ALA A 95 4.46 -5.47 -16.06
CA ALA A 95 5.16 -4.22 -16.33
C ALA A 95 6.15 -3.89 -15.22
N VAL A 96 7.30 -3.33 -15.61
CA VAL A 96 8.31 -2.77 -14.72
C VAL A 96 8.36 -1.26 -14.90
N GLY A 97 8.61 -0.54 -13.81
CA GLY A 97 8.80 0.90 -13.83
C GLY A 97 7.59 1.72 -13.41
N LEU A 98 6.44 1.08 -13.18
CA LEU A 98 5.25 1.72 -12.62
C LEU A 98 5.46 2.04 -11.13
N LYS A 99 5.25 3.29 -10.74
CA LYS A 99 5.54 3.77 -9.37
C LYS A 99 4.28 3.77 -8.49
N ASP A 100 3.23 4.38 -8.98
CA ASP A 100 2.02 4.66 -8.18
C ASP A 100 0.88 3.64 -8.41
N VAL A 101 1.09 2.63 -9.25
CA VAL A 101 0.06 1.59 -9.52
C VAL A 101 -0.04 0.64 -8.35
N THR A 102 -1.28 0.35 -7.94
CA THR A 102 -1.65 -0.64 -6.93
C THR A 102 -2.59 -1.68 -7.54
N THR A 103 -2.77 -2.80 -6.86
CA THR A 103 -3.71 -3.85 -7.27
C THR A 103 -5.13 -3.26 -7.40
N GLY A 104 -5.82 -3.57 -8.49
CA GLY A 104 -7.15 -3.03 -8.81
C GLY A 104 -7.15 -1.74 -9.64
N ASN A 105 -5.98 -1.14 -9.93
CA ASN A 105 -5.94 0.06 -10.76
C ASN A 105 -6.11 -0.28 -12.24
N THR A 106 -6.79 0.61 -12.95
CA THR A 106 -6.94 0.57 -14.40
C THR A 106 -5.83 1.39 -15.06
N LEU A 107 -5.17 0.79 -16.05
CA LEU A 107 -4.22 1.43 -16.93
C LEU A 107 -4.86 1.59 -18.30
N CYS A 108 -4.95 2.81 -18.81
CA CYS A 108 -5.62 3.07 -20.09
C CYS A 108 -4.88 4.11 -20.93
N ASP A 109 -5.38 4.28 -22.15
CA ASP A 109 -4.98 5.35 -23.05
C ASP A 109 -5.33 6.71 -22.40
N PRO A 110 -4.36 7.65 -22.30
CA PRO A 110 -4.61 8.97 -21.73
C PRO A 110 -5.68 9.80 -22.45
N ASP A 111 -5.87 9.58 -23.76
CA ASP A 111 -6.83 10.32 -24.56
C ASP A 111 -8.24 9.69 -24.54
N HIS A 112 -8.33 8.45 -24.07
CA HIS A 112 -9.59 7.69 -23.98
C HIS A 112 -9.72 7.04 -22.59
N PRO A 113 -9.86 7.83 -21.50
CA PRO A 113 -9.87 7.30 -20.15
C PRO A 113 -11.09 6.42 -19.89
N ILE A 114 -10.84 5.34 -19.16
CA ILE A 114 -11.85 4.43 -18.62
C ILE A 114 -11.37 3.87 -17.28
N ILE A 115 -12.27 3.69 -16.35
CA ILE A 115 -12.05 2.93 -15.10
C ILE A 115 -12.83 1.63 -15.27
N LEU A 116 -12.10 0.51 -15.30
CA LEU A 116 -12.69 -0.82 -15.31
C LEU A 116 -13.26 -1.14 -13.94
N GLU A 117 -14.06 -2.20 -13.85
CA GLU A 117 -14.64 -2.66 -12.59
C GLU A 117 -13.54 -2.79 -11.51
N SER A 118 -13.74 -2.10 -10.38
CA SER A 118 -12.80 -2.11 -9.27
C SER A 118 -12.94 -3.38 -8.45
N MET A 119 -11.80 -3.95 -8.04
CA MET A 119 -11.78 -5.05 -7.08
C MET A 119 -12.05 -4.52 -5.68
N GLU A 120 -13.03 -5.11 -4.99
CA GLU A 120 -13.29 -4.83 -3.58
C GLU A 120 -12.52 -5.81 -2.70
N PHE A 121 -11.76 -5.27 -1.75
CA PHE A 121 -10.98 -6.05 -0.80
C PHE A 121 -11.61 -5.94 0.59
N PRO A 122 -11.75 -7.06 1.32
CA PRO A 122 -12.29 -7.02 2.68
C PRO A 122 -11.32 -6.30 3.63
N GLU A 123 -11.88 -5.64 4.63
CA GLU A 123 -11.11 -5.01 5.69
C GLU A 123 -10.45 -6.04 6.61
N PRO A 124 -9.24 -5.77 7.12
CA PRO A 124 -8.57 -6.62 8.09
C PRO A 124 -9.42 -6.83 9.35
N VAL A 125 -9.34 -8.02 9.94
CA VAL A 125 -10.16 -8.41 11.10
C VAL A 125 -9.36 -8.61 12.39
N ILE A 126 -8.05 -8.76 12.31
CA ILE A 126 -7.17 -8.91 13.49
C ILE A 126 -5.93 -8.03 13.37
N ASP A 127 -5.42 -7.64 14.54
CA ASP A 127 -4.25 -6.78 14.68
C ASP A 127 -3.20 -7.42 15.59
N ILE A 128 -1.93 -7.25 15.25
CA ILE A 128 -0.80 -7.57 16.14
C ILE A 128 0.20 -6.41 16.15
N ALA A 129 0.90 -6.25 17.26
CA ALA A 129 1.99 -5.29 17.36
C ALA A 129 3.31 -5.94 16.96
N ILE A 130 4.12 -5.22 16.20
CA ILE A 130 5.48 -5.64 15.85
C ILE A 130 6.49 -4.59 16.32
N GLU A 131 7.58 -5.04 16.91
CA GLU A 131 8.63 -4.17 17.44
C GLU A 131 9.98 -4.58 16.84
N PRO A 132 10.71 -3.67 16.18
CA PRO A 132 12.04 -3.97 15.67
C PRO A 132 13.01 -4.15 16.85
N LYS A 133 13.99 -5.04 16.72
CA LYS A 133 14.98 -5.28 17.78
C LYS A 133 16.00 -4.15 17.93
N ASP A 134 16.26 -3.41 16.86
CA ASP A 134 17.21 -2.30 16.82
C ASP A 134 16.79 -1.24 15.79
N LYS A 135 17.54 -0.11 15.74
CA LYS A 135 17.26 0.99 14.79
C LYS A 135 17.44 0.60 13.33
N ALA A 136 18.40 -0.26 13.03
CA ALA A 136 18.63 -0.72 11.65
C ALA A 136 17.48 -1.62 11.19
N ALA A 137 16.95 -2.46 12.08
CA ALA A 137 15.74 -3.25 11.82
C ALA A 137 14.50 -2.35 11.64
N GLN A 138 14.40 -1.22 12.35
CA GLN A 138 13.30 -0.28 12.22
C GLN A 138 13.20 0.33 10.82
N GLU A 139 14.32 0.80 10.26
CA GLU A 139 14.35 1.38 8.90
C GLU A 139 13.97 0.32 7.85
N LYS A 140 14.57 -0.87 7.94
CA LYS A 140 14.25 -1.99 7.05
C LYS A 140 12.79 -2.42 7.17
N MET A 141 12.25 -2.43 8.39
CA MET A 141 10.85 -2.79 8.65
C MET A 141 9.89 -1.84 7.94
N GLY A 142 10.12 -0.54 8.01
CA GLY A 142 9.27 0.45 7.30
C GLY A 142 9.21 0.20 5.80
N ILE A 143 10.37 -0.03 5.17
CA ILE A 143 10.46 -0.34 3.73
C ILE A 143 9.78 -1.67 3.40
N ALA A 144 9.99 -2.70 4.22
CA ALA A 144 9.42 -4.02 4.00
C ALA A 144 7.88 -4.01 4.14
N LEU A 145 7.35 -3.34 5.17
CA LEU A 145 5.91 -3.20 5.38
C LEU A 145 5.22 -2.46 4.24
N THR A 146 5.84 -1.40 3.73
CA THR A 146 5.32 -0.68 2.56
C THR A 146 5.21 -1.60 1.34
N LYS A 147 6.26 -2.38 1.05
CA LYS A 147 6.25 -3.33 -0.07
C LYS A 147 5.20 -4.42 0.10
N LEU A 148 5.07 -4.99 1.31
CA LEU A 148 4.07 -6.02 1.60
C LEU A 148 2.65 -5.48 1.48
N ALA A 149 2.39 -4.24 1.91
CA ALA A 149 1.09 -3.59 1.74
C ALA A 149 0.77 -3.24 0.27
N GLU A 150 1.79 -3.00 -0.57
CA GLU A 150 1.58 -2.85 -2.01
C GLU A 150 1.23 -4.17 -2.71
N GLU A 151 1.76 -5.29 -2.22
CA GLU A 151 1.48 -6.63 -2.77
C GLU A 151 0.11 -7.16 -2.37
N ASP A 152 -0.31 -6.89 -1.13
CA ASP A 152 -1.54 -7.43 -0.54
C ASP A 152 -2.45 -6.30 -0.04
N PRO A 153 -3.54 -6.00 -0.77
CA PRO A 153 -4.49 -4.95 -0.38
C PRO A 153 -5.26 -5.24 0.92
N THR A 154 -5.30 -6.51 1.39
CA THR A 154 -5.96 -6.91 2.63
C THR A 154 -5.04 -6.79 3.85
N PHE A 155 -3.76 -6.46 3.62
CA PHE A 155 -2.77 -6.21 4.65
C PHE A 155 -2.62 -4.71 4.88
N LYS A 156 -2.67 -4.28 6.14
CA LYS A 156 -2.43 -2.88 6.54
C LYS A 156 -1.32 -2.82 7.57
N ALA A 157 -0.51 -1.76 7.50
CA ALA A 157 0.50 -1.46 8.50
C ALA A 157 0.44 0.02 8.85
N TYR A 158 0.41 0.34 10.14
CA TYR A 158 0.31 1.71 10.63
C TYR A 158 0.96 1.85 12.00
N THR A 159 1.30 3.08 12.36
CA THR A 159 1.78 3.39 13.72
C THR A 159 0.63 3.93 14.55
N ASN A 160 0.37 3.29 15.68
CA ASN A 160 -0.58 3.80 16.65
C ASN A 160 0.02 5.05 17.31
N GLN A 161 -0.61 6.20 17.14
CA GLN A 161 -0.09 7.49 17.59
C GLN A 161 -0.12 7.64 19.13
N GLU A 162 -0.99 6.93 19.83
CA GLU A 162 -1.11 6.99 21.28
C GLU A 162 -0.07 6.11 21.97
N THR A 163 0.20 4.91 21.45
CA THR A 163 1.14 3.95 22.03
C THR A 163 2.53 3.97 21.38
N GLY A 164 2.65 4.57 20.20
CA GLY A 164 3.88 4.57 19.40
C GLY A 164 4.22 3.20 18.77
N GLN A 165 3.38 2.19 18.95
CA GLN A 165 3.62 0.86 18.40
C GLN A 165 3.33 0.80 16.91
N THR A 166 4.12 0.01 16.19
CA THR A 166 3.80 -0.39 14.82
C THR A 166 2.83 -1.56 14.86
N ILE A 167 1.66 -1.37 14.27
CA ILE A 167 0.59 -2.35 14.20
C ILE A 167 0.51 -2.88 12.78
N ILE A 168 0.35 -4.18 12.64
CA ILE A 168 -0.01 -4.83 11.38
C ILE A 168 -1.36 -5.51 11.52
N ALA A 169 -2.20 -5.33 10.51
CA ALA A 169 -3.55 -5.83 10.46
C ALA A 169 -3.75 -6.73 9.24
N GLY A 170 -4.50 -7.80 9.41
CA GLY A 170 -4.73 -8.81 8.36
C GLY A 170 -6.00 -9.61 8.56
N MET A 171 -6.22 -10.55 7.65
CA MET A 171 -7.45 -11.35 7.58
C MET A 171 -7.53 -12.51 8.59
N GLY A 172 -6.42 -12.81 9.29
CA GLY A 172 -6.38 -13.89 10.25
C GLY A 172 -4.96 -14.15 10.78
N GLU A 173 -4.83 -14.98 11.82
CA GLU A 173 -3.55 -15.33 12.45
C GLU A 173 -2.55 -15.88 11.43
N LEU A 174 -2.95 -16.87 10.62
CA LEU A 174 -2.08 -17.45 9.61
C LEU A 174 -1.57 -16.40 8.59
N HIS A 175 -2.45 -15.48 8.20
CA HIS A 175 -2.05 -14.39 7.30
C HIS A 175 -0.93 -13.54 7.91
N LEU A 176 -1.09 -13.10 9.14
CA LEU A 176 -0.10 -12.27 9.83
C LEU A 176 1.18 -13.06 10.15
N ASP A 177 1.08 -14.35 10.48
CA ASP A 177 2.24 -15.22 10.67
C ASP A 177 3.09 -15.33 9.40
N ILE A 178 2.44 -15.48 8.23
CA ILE A 178 3.13 -15.50 6.94
C ILE A 178 3.81 -14.15 6.66
N ILE A 179 3.15 -13.04 6.93
CA ILE A 179 3.73 -11.71 6.78
C ILE A 179 4.98 -11.54 7.67
N VAL A 180 4.89 -11.94 8.94
CA VAL A 180 6.03 -11.89 9.87
C VAL A 180 7.17 -12.80 9.43
N ASP A 181 6.85 -13.99 8.93
CA ASP A 181 7.85 -14.92 8.40
C ASP A 181 8.54 -14.33 7.15
N ARG A 182 7.79 -13.70 6.25
CA ARG A 182 8.35 -12.99 5.09
C ARG A 182 9.23 -11.81 5.51
N LEU A 183 8.83 -11.01 6.52
CA LEU A 183 9.67 -9.94 7.08
C LEU A 183 11.03 -10.48 7.51
N LYS A 184 11.05 -11.62 8.21
CA LYS A 184 12.30 -12.25 8.70
C LYS A 184 13.11 -12.88 7.58
N ARG A 185 12.49 -13.68 6.70
CA ARG A 185 13.20 -14.47 5.69
C ARG A 185 13.59 -13.66 4.45
N GLU A 186 12.67 -12.86 3.90
CA GLU A 186 12.90 -12.13 2.65
C GLU A 186 13.59 -10.80 2.91
N PHE A 187 13.11 -10.03 3.90
CA PHE A 187 13.60 -8.68 4.17
C PHE A 187 14.69 -8.62 5.25
N LYS A 188 14.99 -9.75 5.93
CA LYS A 188 15.99 -9.83 7.00
C LYS A 188 15.72 -8.82 8.12
N VAL A 189 14.45 -8.65 8.49
CA VAL A 189 14.01 -7.79 9.58
C VAL A 189 13.84 -8.63 10.84
N GLU A 190 14.64 -8.33 11.86
CA GLU A 190 14.50 -8.94 13.20
C GLU A 190 13.45 -8.14 14.00
N CYS A 191 12.33 -8.78 14.32
CA CYS A 191 11.24 -8.18 15.08
C CYS A 191 10.64 -9.13 16.12
N ASN A 192 10.11 -8.55 17.19
CA ASN A 192 9.28 -9.20 18.18
C ASN A 192 7.81 -8.99 17.80
N VAL A 193 6.98 -9.97 18.09
CA VAL A 193 5.53 -9.93 17.86
C VAL A 193 4.82 -9.97 19.20
N GLY A 194 3.83 -9.13 19.38
CA GLY A 194 3.05 -9.03 20.61
C GLY A 194 1.61 -8.58 20.37
N LYS A 195 0.86 -8.47 21.46
CA LYS A 195 -0.48 -7.88 21.41
C LYS A 195 -0.39 -6.36 21.41
N PRO A 196 -1.28 -5.66 20.69
CA PRO A 196 -1.39 -4.22 20.77
C PRO A 196 -1.62 -3.75 22.22
N GLN A 197 -0.98 -2.66 22.61
CA GLN A 197 -1.22 -2.03 23.89
C GLN A 197 -2.56 -1.28 23.87
N VAL A 198 -3.27 -1.35 24.98
CA VAL A 198 -4.49 -0.59 25.17
C VAL A 198 -4.12 0.84 25.57
N ALA A 199 -4.53 1.83 24.78
CA ALA A 199 -4.39 3.23 25.13
C ALA A 199 -5.48 3.62 26.13
N TYR A 200 -5.11 3.67 27.41
CA TYR A 200 -6.03 4.11 28.45
C TYR A 200 -6.18 5.63 28.42
N LYS A 201 -7.43 6.09 28.46
CA LYS A 201 -7.76 7.52 28.61
C LYS A 201 -8.29 7.76 30.00
N GLU A 202 -7.79 8.81 30.63
CA GLU A 202 -8.20 9.24 31.96
C GLU A 202 -9.00 10.54 31.84
N THR A 203 -9.96 10.70 32.77
CA THR A 203 -10.70 11.95 32.93
C THR A 203 -10.93 12.24 34.41
N ILE A 204 -11.13 13.51 34.72
CA ILE A 204 -11.57 13.94 36.03
C ILE A 204 -13.09 14.04 36.08
N ARG A 205 -13.69 13.78 37.26
CA ARG A 205 -15.15 13.81 37.47
C ARG A 205 -15.63 15.04 38.25
N LYS A 206 -14.73 15.83 38.80
CA LYS A 206 -15.01 17.04 39.58
C LYS A 206 -13.95 18.08 39.24
N ALA A 207 -14.36 19.35 39.30
CA ALA A 207 -13.37 20.43 39.20
C ALA A 207 -12.36 20.33 40.33
N VAL A 208 -11.07 20.40 39.97
CA VAL A 208 -9.95 20.28 40.90
C VAL A 208 -8.92 21.36 40.63
N LYS A 209 -8.30 21.85 41.70
CA LYS A 209 -7.21 22.81 41.63
C LYS A 209 -5.94 22.18 42.21
N ALA A 210 -4.88 22.23 41.45
CA ALA A 210 -3.59 21.69 41.82
C ALA A 210 -2.49 22.74 41.74
N GLU A 211 -1.57 22.76 42.70
CA GLU A 211 -0.43 23.65 42.74
C GLU A 211 0.85 22.84 42.57
N GLY A 212 1.71 23.20 41.64
CA GLY A 212 3.01 22.61 41.43
C GLY A 212 4.10 23.64 41.61
N LYS A 213 5.05 23.39 42.51
CA LYS A 213 6.26 24.19 42.69
C LYS A 213 7.51 23.38 42.34
N PHE A 214 8.35 23.96 41.50
CA PHE A 214 9.68 23.42 41.22
C PHE A 214 10.74 24.41 41.68
N ILE A 215 11.55 23.99 42.67
CA ILE A 215 12.65 24.78 43.22
C ILE A 215 13.90 23.91 43.15
N ARG A 216 14.88 24.32 42.38
CA ARG A 216 16.18 23.65 42.30
C ARG A 216 17.30 24.67 42.37
N GLN A 217 18.19 24.51 43.29
CA GLN A 217 19.41 25.33 43.44
C GLN A 217 20.61 24.39 43.62
N SER A 218 21.47 24.36 42.61
CA SER A 218 22.70 23.56 42.63
C SER A 218 23.88 24.42 42.16
N GLY A 219 24.23 25.45 42.96
CA GLY A 219 25.29 26.41 42.65
C GLY A 219 24.87 27.42 41.54
N GLY A 220 25.24 28.72 41.71
CA GLY A 220 24.90 29.76 40.79
C GLY A 220 23.43 30.21 40.79
N ARG A 221 22.86 30.48 39.62
CA ARG A 221 21.44 30.86 39.47
C ARG A 221 20.51 29.66 39.68
N GLY A 222 19.62 29.76 40.67
CA GLY A 222 18.58 28.77 40.94
C GLY A 222 17.51 28.74 39.83
N GLN A 223 16.83 27.59 39.73
CA GLN A 223 15.66 27.43 38.87
C GLN A 223 14.41 27.45 39.77
N TYR A 224 13.43 28.26 39.40
CA TYR A 224 12.14 28.34 40.08
C TYR A 224 11.02 28.30 39.06
N GLY A 225 10.03 27.43 39.30
CA GLY A 225 8.78 27.36 38.56
C GLY A 225 7.61 27.15 39.50
N HIS A 226 6.55 27.88 39.34
CA HIS A 226 5.32 27.75 40.11
C HIS A 226 4.14 27.85 39.16
N ALA A 227 3.32 26.81 39.15
CA ALA A 227 2.10 26.76 38.36
C ALA A 227 0.91 26.33 39.25
N ILE A 228 -0.20 27.00 39.04
CA ILE A 228 -1.50 26.63 39.62
C ILE A 228 -2.40 26.31 38.45
N VAL A 229 -2.93 25.09 38.42
CA VAL A 229 -3.79 24.59 37.34
C VAL A 229 -5.15 24.25 37.94
N GLU A 230 -6.19 24.76 37.31
CA GLU A 230 -7.58 24.40 37.58
C GLU A 230 -8.10 23.60 36.39
N MET A 231 -8.64 22.41 36.66
CA MET A 231 -9.15 21.50 35.63
C MET A 231 -10.60 21.19 35.92
N GLU A 232 -11.42 21.26 34.89
CA GLU A 232 -12.84 20.91 34.90
C GLU A 232 -13.10 19.67 34.06
N PRO A 233 -14.16 18.85 34.37
CA PRO A 233 -14.54 17.66 33.58
C PRO A 233 -14.87 17.96 32.14
#